data_decd8bba573eac76324869d2654b59ea
#
_entry.id   decd8bba573eac76324869d2654b59ea
#
_cell.length_a   1.000
_cell.length_b   1.000
_cell.length_c   1.000
_cell.angle_alpha   90.00
_cell.angle_beta   90.00
_cell.angle_gamma   90.00
#
_symmetry.space_group_name_H-M   'P 1'
#
loop_
_entity.id
_entity.type
_entity.pdbx_description
1 polymer ?
#
loop_
_entity_poly.entity_id
_entity_poly.type
_entity_poly.pdbx_seq_one_letter_code
_entity_poly.pdbx_strand_id
1 'polypeptide(L)'
;MHIIKKINKNSFIYFLIFVSFLFVGLNSFKDYGVSIDEHFHLTSGKHYYSFFKGLFSNNSEFLTLGELKESFKEHYFKDPAIFDFSTAVLADILNIQDIKDIYHFRHLLIFLIFLLGSFYFYLILRKRFKSNIIIILGLLFFFLSPRIFANSFYNNKDLIFLSISCIFFYYSIKFFEKPLLGNAIIFAIVTSLAFDIRIMAIIYIFSFYLMLVFHYFDDKNFLIHKYKNFLIALILTIFFIYLF
;
A
#
# COMPACT_ATOMS: atom_id res chain seq x y z
N MET A 1 -6.40 -32.31 23.15
CA MET A 1 -7.90 -32.34 23.23
C MET A 1 -8.42 -30.92 23.52
N HIS A 2 -9.09 -30.32 22.55
CA HIS A 2 -9.95 -29.13 22.54
C HIS A 2 -9.54 -27.89 23.33
N ILE A 3 -8.80 -26.99 22.63
CA ILE A 3 -9.00 -25.56 22.83
C ILE A 3 -9.65 -25.03 21.54
N ILE A 4 -10.93 -25.26 21.36
CA ILE A 4 -11.77 -24.41 20.53
C ILE A 4 -11.93 -23.13 21.33
N LYS A 5 -11.05 -22.15 21.14
CA LYS A 5 -11.22 -20.80 21.65
C LYS A 5 -12.59 -20.32 21.16
N LYS A 6 -13.53 -20.17 22.07
CA LYS A 6 -14.88 -19.63 21.84
C LYS A 6 -14.70 -18.36 21.00
N ILE A 7 -15.02 -18.44 19.69
CA ILE A 7 -14.92 -17.28 18.77
C ILE A 7 -15.80 -16.20 19.41
N ASN A 8 -15.18 -15.10 19.79
CA ASN A 8 -15.90 -14.00 20.42
C ASN A 8 -16.94 -13.50 19.38
N LYS A 9 -18.22 -13.40 19.78
CA LYS A 9 -19.33 -12.98 18.91
C LYS A 9 -18.98 -11.74 18.06
N ASN A 10 -18.21 -10.82 18.61
CA ASN A 10 -17.77 -9.62 17.92
C ASN A 10 -16.73 -9.92 16.84
N SER A 11 -15.81 -10.87 17.04
CA SER A 11 -14.84 -11.27 16.00
C SER A 11 -15.52 -11.90 14.80
N PHE A 12 -16.63 -12.59 15.01
CA PHE A 12 -17.43 -13.16 13.94
C PHE A 12 -18.13 -12.08 13.11
N ILE A 13 -18.65 -11.02 13.73
CA ILE A 13 -19.25 -9.88 13.02
C ILE A 13 -18.22 -9.19 12.10
N TYR A 14 -17.02 -8.92 12.62
CA TYR A 14 -15.97 -8.32 11.79
C TYR A 14 -15.58 -9.21 10.61
N PHE A 15 -15.44 -10.51 10.84
CA PHE A 15 -15.19 -11.47 9.77
C PHE A 15 -16.29 -11.43 8.71
N LEU A 16 -17.56 -11.42 9.11
CA LEU A 16 -18.68 -11.32 8.16
C LEU A 16 -18.64 -10.02 7.35
N ILE A 17 -18.31 -8.88 7.96
CA ILE A 17 -18.16 -7.61 7.24
C ILE A 17 -17.10 -7.75 6.14
N PHE A 18 -15.90 -8.25 6.47
CA PHE A 18 -14.83 -8.42 5.49
C PHE A 18 -15.18 -9.42 4.38
N VAL A 19 -15.80 -10.54 4.71
CA VAL A 19 -16.24 -11.54 3.73
C VAL A 19 -17.32 -10.98 2.81
N SER A 20 -18.28 -10.22 3.35
CA SER A 20 -19.32 -9.57 2.54
C SER A 20 -18.71 -8.57 1.55
N PHE A 21 -17.76 -7.75 1.99
CA PHE A 21 -17.07 -6.81 1.11
C PHE A 21 -16.18 -7.50 0.10
N LEU A 22 -15.47 -8.55 0.48
CA LEU A 22 -14.72 -9.38 -0.46
C LEU A 22 -15.64 -9.96 -1.53
N PHE A 23 -16.79 -10.52 -1.14
CA PHE A 23 -17.77 -11.08 -2.07
C PHE A 23 -18.30 -10.01 -3.04
N VAL A 24 -18.71 -8.85 -2.54
CA VAL A 24 -19.16 -7.74 -3.39
C VAL A 24 -18.08 -7.32 -4.36
N GLY A 25 -16.85 -7.11 -3.89
CA GLY A 25 -15.74 -6.67 -4.73
C GLY A 25 -15.36 -7.69 -5.82
N LEU A 26 -15.34 -8.98 -5.49
CA LEU A 26 -15.06 -10.05 -6.46
C LEU A 26 -16.15 -10.16 -7.55
N ASN A 27 -17.37 -9.71 -7.28
CA ASN A 27 -18.44 -9.68 -8.28
C ASN A 27 -18.47 -8.37 -9.08
N SER A 28 -17.93 -7.27 -8.55
CA SER A 28 -18.06 -5.94 -9.15
C SER A 28 -16.80 -5.43 -9.86
N PHE A 29 -15.62 -6.02 -9.65
CA PHE A 29 -14.35 -5.46 -10.18
C PHE A 29 -14.28 -5.38 -11.71
N LYS A 30 -15.09 -6.18 -12.43
CA LYS A 30 -15.20 -6.18 -13.90
C LYS A 30 -16.19 -5.15 -14.45
N ASP A 31 -17.05 -4.58 -13.59
CA ASP A 31 -18.11 -3.67 -13.98
C ASP A 31 -17.62 -2.22 -14.10
N TYR A 32 -16.40 -1.94 -13.59
CA TYR A 32 -15.81 -0.62 -13.63
C TYR A 32 -15.00 -0.40 -14.91
N GLY A 33 -15.20 0.77 -15.53
CA GLY A 33 -14.45 1.20 -16.69
C GLY A 33 -13.04 1.68 -16.34
N VAL A 34 -12.24 1.88 -17.37
CA VAL A 34 -10.85 2.39 -17.27
C VAL A 34 -10.87 3.90 -17.02
N SER A 35 -10.17 4.38 -16.00
CA SER A 35 -10.00 5.80 -15.76
C SER A 35 -8.98 6.43 -16.73
N ILE A 36 -9.06 7.76 -16.93
CA ILE A 36 -8.16 8.49 -17.85
C ILE A 36 -6.69 8.24 -17.51
N ASP A 37 -6.35 8.26 -16.23
CA ASP A 37 -4.95 8.12 -15.77
C ASP A 37 -4.45 6.66 -15.83
N GLU A 38 -5.35 5.68 -15.79
CA GLU A 38 -5.00 4.28 -15.68
C GLU A 38 -4.24 3.75 -16.90
N HIS A 39 -4.62 4.22 -18.11
CA HIS A 39 -3.91 3.89 -19.34
C HIS A 39 -2.45 4.32 -19.28
N PHE A 40 -2.21 5.49 -18.79
CA PHE A 40 -0.87 6.05 -18.67
C PHE A 40 -0.02 5.25 -17.69
N HIS A 41 -0.58 4.94 -16.52
CA HIS A 41 0.07 4.13 -15.52
C HIS A 41 0.42 2.72 -16.03
N LEU A 42 -0.50 2.09 -16.75
CA LEU A 42 -0.24 0.80 -17.38
C LEU A 42 0.92 0.88 -18.37
N THR A 43 0.93 1.92 -19.22
CA THR A 43 1.99 2.13 -20.23
C THR A 43 3.34 2.35 -19.55
N SER A 44 3.40 3.21 -18.51
CA SER A 44 4.62 3.42 -17.72
C SER A 44 5.14 2.12 -17.12
N GLY A 45 4.29 1.33 -16.47
CA GLY A 45 4.69 0.06 -15.89
C GLY A 45 5.26 -0.92 -16.91
N LYS A 46 4.64 -1.00 -18.11
CA LYS A 46 5.15 -1.82 -19.24
C LYS A 46 6.50 -1.35 -19.75
N HIS A 47 6.72 -0.04 -19.88
CA HIS A 47 8.00 0.52 -20.34
C HIS A 47 9.14 0.21 -19.36
N TYR A 48 8.93 0.40 -18.05
CA TYR A 48 9.91 0.04 -17.04
C TYR A 48 10.19 -1.46 -17.01
N TYR A 49 9.17 -2.28 -17.17
CA TYR A 49 9.34 -3.72 -17.23
C TYR A 49 10.12 -4.16 -18.46
N SER A 50 9.85 -3.58 -19.63
CA SER A 50 10.61 -3.83 -20.86
C SER A 50 12.08 -3.44 -20.68
N PHE A 51 12.36 -2.25 -20.13
CA PHE A 51 13.72 -1.82 -19.81
C PHE A 51 14.40 -2.78 -18.85
N PHE A 52 13.73 -3.19 -17.78
CA PHE A 52 14.27 -4.13 -16.79
C PHE A 52 14.61 -5.49 -17.43
N LYS A 53 13.75 -6.02 -18.30
CA LYS A 53 14.05 -7.23 -19.08
C LYS A 53 15.29 -7.03 -19.98
N GLY A 54 15.43 -5.88 -20.59
CA GLY A 54 16.57 -5.53 -21.43
C GLY A 54 17.92 -5.55 -20.70
N LEU A 55 17.94 -5.26 -19.40
CA LEU A 55 19.17 -5.33 -18.59
C LEU A 55 19.73 -6.76 -18.44
N PHE A 56 18.87 -7.77 -18.58
CA PHE A 56 19.24 -9.20 -18.43
C PHE A 56 19.19 -9.99 -19.74
N SER A 57 18.85 -9.32 -20.85
CA SER A 57 18.73 -9.92 -22.16
C SER A 57 19.49 -9.07 -23.19
N ASN A 58 20.27 -9.71 -24.05
CA ASN A 58 20.91 -9.04 -25.19
C ASN A 58 19.95 -8.84 -26.39
N ASN A 59 18.64 -8.92 -26.17
CA ASN A 59 17.65 -8.81 -27.23
C ASN A 59 17.32 -7.33 -27.49
N SER A 60 17.47 -6.87 -28.74
CA SER A 60 17.17 -5.51 -29.20
C SER A 60 15.67 -5.16 -29.18
N GLU A 61 14.81 -6.09 -28.84
CA GLU A 61 13.36 -5.85 -28.70
C GLU A 61 13.00 -5.09 -27.41
N PHE A 62 13.92 -5.01 -26.45
CA PHE A 62 13.66 -4.34 -25.17
C PHE A 62 14.15 -2.90 -25.18
N LEU A 63 13.43 -2.04 -24.44
CA LEU A 63 13.75 -0.61 -24.36
C LEU A 63 15.13 -0.37 -23.75
N THR A 64 15.89 0.47 -24.39
CA THR A 64 17.13 1.04 -23.85
C THR A 64 16.82 2.19 -22.88
N LEU A 65 17.82 2.59 -22.08
CA LEU A 65 17.68 3.74 -21.17
C LEU A 65 17.36 5.05 -21.93
N GLY A 66 17.88 5.20 -23.18
CA GLY A 66 17.61 6.35 -24.02
C GLY A 66 16.14 6.42 -24.45
N GLU A 67 15.63 5.34 -25.00
CA GLU A 67 14.23 5.20 -25.42
C GLU A 67 13.25 5.31 -24.26
N LEU A 68 13.60 4.76 -23.09
CA LEU A 68 12.81 4.93 -21.87
C LEU A 68 12.71 6.41 -21.48
N LYS A 69 13.83 7.14 -21.49
CA LYS A 69 13.84 8.58 -21.19
C LYS A 69 13.04 9.41 -22.19
N GLU A 70 13.07 9.06 -23.46
CA GLU A 70 12.29 9.73 -24.50
C GLU A 70 10.80 9.47 -24.34
N SER A 71 10.40 8.21 -24.08
CA SER A 71 9.00 7.87 -23.86
C SER A 71 8.37 8.64 -22.70
N PHE A 72 9.15 8.95 -21.66
CA PHE A 72 8.67 9.78 -20.55
C PHE A 72 8.60 11.27 -20.88
N LYS A 73 9.42 11.78 -21.78
CA LYS A 73 9.33 13.18 -22.25
C LYS A 73 8.05 13.41 -23.07
N GLU A 74 7.70 12.46 -23.92
CA GLU A 74 6.53 12.57 -24.79
C GLU A 74 5.20 12.42 -24.04
N HIS A 75 5.16 11.65 -22.96
CA HIS A 75 3.92 11.24 -22.32
C HIS A 75 3.63 11.89 -20.96
N TYR A 76 4.36 12.90 -20.52
CA TYR A 76 4.18 13.55 -19.20
C TYR A 76 4.28 12.62 -17.97
N PHE A 77 4.86 11.42 -18.13
CA PHE A 77 4.96 10.46 -17.02
C PHE A 77 6.32 10.54 -16.36
N LYS A 78 6.27 10.99 -15.16
CA LYS A 78 7.37 10.90 -14.20
C LYS A 78 6.99 9.79 -13.24
N ASP A 79 7.78 8.73 -13.24
CA ASP A 79 7.82 7.68 -12.23
C ASP A 79 6.57 6.77 -12.12
N PRO A 80 6.64 5.54 -12.65
CA PRO A 80 5.68 4.52 -12.32
C PRO A 80 5.89 4.13 -10.87
N ALA A 81 4.83 4.18 -10.09
CA ALA A 81 4.84 3.57 -8.77
C ALA A 81 5.15 2.06 -8.88
N ILE A 82 5.75 1.49 -7.87
CA ILE A 82 6.04 0.05 -7.77
C ILE A 82 4.82 -0.83 -8.12
N PHE A 83 3.61 -0.32 -7.90
CA PHE A 83 2.37 -0.99 -8.28
C PHE A 83 2.28 -1.21 -9.80
N ASP A 84 2.60 -0.19 -10.59
CA ASP A 84 2.48 -0.24 -12.06
C ASP A 84 3.51 -1.21 -12.66
N PHE A 85 4.75 -1.15 -12.17
CA PHE A 85 5.79 -2.11 -12.52
C PHE A 85 5.39 -3.54 -12.11
N SER A 86 4.98 -3.73 -10.85
CA SER A 86 4.62 -5.06 -10.33
C SER A 86 3.45 -5.69 -11.08
N THR A 87 2.46 -4.89 -11.48
CA THR A 87 1.33 -5.41 -12.27
C THR A 87 1.74 -5.80 -13.68
N ALA A 88 2.70 -5.10 -14.31
CA ALA A 88 3.25 -5.48 -15.60
C ALA A 88 4.02 -6.81 -15.53
N VAL A 89 4.85 -6.98 -14.49
CA VAL A 89 5.57 -8.24 -14.21
C VAL A 89 4.59 -9.39 -14.00
N LEU A 90 3.58 -9.21 -13.15
CA LEU A 90 2.61 -10.25 -12.84
C LEU A 90 1.74 -10.62 -14.04
N ALA A 91 1.34 -9.65 -14.87
CA ALA A 91 0.60 -9.91 -16.10
C ALA A 91 1.39 -10.78 -17.08
N ASP A 92 2.70 -10.53 -17.21
CA ASP A 92 3.59 -11.34 -18.05
C ASP A 92 3.75 -12.76 -17.49
N ILE A 93 4.02 -12.91 -16.20
CA ILE A 93 4.15 -14.23 -15.54
C ILE A 93 2.86 -15.06 -15.70
N LEU A 94 1.70 -14.42 -15.60
CA LEU A 94 0.40 -15.07 -15.74
C LEU A 94 -0.06 -15.22 -17.21
N ASN A 95 0.78 -14.78 -18.18
CA ASN A 95 0.48 -14.80 -19.62
C ASN A 95 -0.85 -14.08 -19.98
N ILE A 96 -1.17 -12.98 -19.30
CA ILE A 96 -2.35 -12.16 -19.58
C ILE A 96 -1.98 -11.22 -20.73
N GLN A 97 -2.49 -11.47 -21.93
CA GLN A 97 -2.15 -10.70 -23.15
C GLN A 97 -3.25 -9.72 -23.54
N ASP A 98 -4.53 -10.07 -23.32
CA ASP A 98 -5.64 -9.20 -23.65
C ASP A 98 -5.65 -7.96 -22.76
N ILE A 99 -5.74 -6.78 -23.40
CA ILE A 99 -5.72 -5.49 -22.72
C ILE A 99 -6.86 -5.32 -21.71
N LYS A 100 -8.03 -5.88 -22.02
CA LYS A 100 -9.20 -5.86 -21.15
C LYS A 100 -8.94 -6.68 -19.88
N ASP A 101 -8.35 -7.87 -20.05
CA ASP A 101 -8.04 -8.76 -18.92
C ASP A 101 -6.92 -8.18 -18.04
N ILE A 102 -5.96 -7.44 -18.64
CA ILE A 102 -4.95 -6.69 -17.87
C ILE A 102 -5.62 -5.63 -16.99
N TYR A 103 -6.59 -4.86 -17.50
CA TYR A 103 -7.31 -3.88 -16.69
C TYR A 103 -8.13 -4.56 -15.58
N HIS A 104 -8.87 -5.61 -15.88
CA HIS A 104 -9.60 -6.36 -14.87
C HIS A 104 -8.69 -6.92 -13.78
N PHE A 105 -7.53 -7.43 -14.16
CA PHE A 105 -6.51 -7.91 -13.22
C PHE A 105 -6.01 -6.78 -12.31
N ARG A 106 -5.72 -5.61 -12.87
CA ARG A 106 -5.33 -4.41 -12.11
C ARG A 106 -6.42 -3.98 -11.14
N HIS A 107 -7.67 -3.92 -11.58
CA HIS A 107 -8.83 -3.60 -10.73
C HIS A 107 -8.95 -4.57 -9.55
N LEU A 108 -8.80 -5.86 -9.81
CA LEU A 108 -8.79 -6.86 -8.74
C LEU A 108 -7.66 -6.61 -7.73
N LEU A 109 -6.45 -6.33 -8.20
CA LEU A 109 -5.30 -6.08 -7.32
C LEU A 109 -5.49 -4.80 -6.48
N ILE A 110 -5.98 -3.71 -7.07
CA ILE A 110 -6.29 -2.47 -6.34
C ILE A 110 -7.29 -2.77 -5.23
N PHE A 111 -8.36 -3.50 -5.55
CA PHE A 111 -9.38 -3.89 -4.58
C PHE A 111 -8.81 -4.77 -3.44
N LEU A 112 -7.95 -5.74 -3.74
CA LEU A 112 -7.32 -6.58 -2.72
C LEU A 112 -6.38 -5.78 -1.81
N ILE A 113 -5.63 -4.83 -2.37
CA ILE A 113 -4.78 -3.91 -1.59
C ILE A 113 -5.66 -3.01 -0.70
N PHE A 114 -6.79 -2.52 -1.21
CA PHE A 114 -7.76 -1.76 -0.42
C PHE A 114 -8.34 -2.60 0.73
N LEU A 115 -8.69 -3.84 0.48
CA LEU A 115 -9.19 -4.75 1.52
C LEU A 115 -8.12 -4.99 2.61
N LEU A 116 -6.86 -5.16 2.21
CA LEU A 116 -5.73 -5.28 3.14
C LEU A 116 -5.57 -3.99 3.97
N GLY A 117 -5.58 -2.82 3.34
CA GLY A 117 -5.54 -1.52 4.04
C GLY A 117 -6.68 -1.35 5.02
N SER A 118 -7.89 -1.76 4.63
CA SER A 118 -9.09 -1.75 5.47
C SER A 118 -8.94 -2.65 6.71
N PHE A 119 -8.26 -3.80 6.57
CA PHE A 119 -7.94 -4.66 7.70
C PHE A 119 -7.01 -3.96 8.70
N TYR A 120 -5.99 -3.25 8.24
CA TYR A 120 -5.12 -2.45 9.12
C TYR A 120 -5.87 -1.27 9.75
N PHE A 121 -6.77 -0.63 9.02
CA PHE A 121 -7.68 0.37 9.59
C PHE A 121 -8.52 -0.21 10.74
N TYR A 122 -9.09 -1.41 10.57
CA TYR A 122 -9.77 -2.13 11.64
C TYR A 122 -8.87 -2.37 12.85
N LEU A 123 -7.61 -2.76 12.65
CA LEU A 123 -6.67 -2.95 13.76
C LEU A 123 -6.37 -1.65 14.52
N ILE A 124 -6.31 -0.51 13.81
CA ILE A 124 -6.18 0.82 14.42
C ILE A 124 -7.41 1.15 15.26
N LEU A 125 -8.61 0.96 14.70
CA LEU A 125 -9.86 1.19 15.43
C LEU A 125 -9.93 0.35 16.72
N ARG A 126 -9.54 -0.92 16.65
CA ARG A 126 -9.47 -1.80 17.83
C ARG A 126 -8.48 -1.35 18.91
N LYS A 127 -7.37 -0.75 18.48
CA LYS A 127 -6.41 -0.17 19.44
C LYS A 127 -6.97 1.09 20.11
N ARG A 128 -7.71 1.91 19.36
CA ARG A 128 -8.18 3.23 19.81
C ARG A 128 -9.48 3.17 20.61
N PHE A 129 -10.41 2.29 20.22
CA PHE A 129 -11.76 2.24 20.76
C PHE A 129 -12.05 0.91 21.47
N LYS A 130 -12.71 0.99 22.65
CA LYS A 130 -13.19 -0.18 23.38
C LYS A 130 -14.59 -0.62 22.94
N SER A 131 -15.39 0.31 22.39
CA SER A 131 -16.77 0.05 21.96
C SER A 131 -16.78 -0.65 20.59
N ASN A 132 -17.37 -1.84 20.54
CA ASN A 132 -17.53 -2.59 19.28
C ASN A 132 -18.44 -1.85 18.30
N ILE A 133 -19.43 -1.10 18.77
CA ILE A 133 -20.34 -0.32 17.91
C ILE A 133 -19.55 0.74 17.15
N ILE A 134 -18.64 1.47 17.82
CA ILE A 134 -17.80 2.49 17.17
C ILE A 134 -16.89 1.84 16.13
N ILE A 135 -16.32 0.68 16.40
CA ILE A 135 -15.45 -0.05 15.46
C ILE A 135 -16.27 -0.48 14.24
N ILE A 136 -17.46 -1.04 14.42
CA ILE A 136 -18.35 -1.46 13.33
C ILE A 136 -18.75 -0.24 12.47
N LEU A 137 -19.20 0.84 13.10
CA LEU A 137 -19.58 2.06 12.39
C LEU A 137 -18.40 2.64 11.62
N GLY A 138 -17.19 2.68 12.22
CA GLY A 138 -15.99 3.14 11.54
C GLY A 138 -15.66 2.32 10.28
N LEU A 139 -15.77 0.98 10.37
CA LEU A 139 -15.59 0.11 9.21
C LEU A 139 -16.67 0.33 8.15
N LEU A 140 -17.94 0.41 8.57
CA LEU A 140 -19.03 0.62 7.63
C LEU A 140 -18.91 1.97 6.92
N PHE A 141 -18.58 3.05 7.61
CA PHE A 141 -18.35 4.35 6.98
C PHE A 141 -17.17 4.31 6.01
N PHE A 142 -16.10 3.58 6.34
CA PHE A 142 -14.96 3.44 5.46
C PHE A 142 -15.32 2.67 4.19
N PHE A 143 -16.01 1.54 4.31
CA PHE A 143 -16.41 0.72 3.19
C PHE A 143 -17.57 1.30 2.36
N LEU A 144 -18.58 1.87 3.03
CA LEU A 144 -19.79 2.37 2.38
C LEU A 144 -19.66 3.82 1.88
N SER A 145 -18.50 4.47 2.08
CA SER A 145 -18.22 5.75 1.43
C SER A 145 -18.25 5.56 -0.09
N PRO A 146 -19.20 6.17 -0.84
CA PRO A 146 -19.36 5.91 -2.27
C PRO A 146 -18.08 6.21 -3.06
N ARG A 147 -17.38 7.28 -2.69
CA ARG A 147 -16.13 7.67 -3.34
C ARG A 147 -15.02 6.68 -3.08
N ILE A 148 -14.85 6.21 -1.84
CA ILE A 148 -13.80 5.22 -1.49
C ILE A 148 -14.12 3.90 -2.19
N PHE A 149 -15.36 3.43 -2.10
CA PHE A 149 -15.77 2.16 -2.70
C PHE A 149 -15.57 2.15 -4.21
N ALA A 150 -16.08 3.14 -4.94
CA ALA A 150 -15.92 3.21 -6.39
C ALA A 150 -14.44 3.26 -6.80
N ASN A 151 -13.66 4.15 -6.16
CA ASN A 151 -12.23 4.28 -6.46
C ASN A 151 -11.42 3.02 -6.11
N SER A 152 -11.90 2.15 -5.22
CA SER A 152 -11.18 0.93 -4.83
C SER A 152 -11.00 -0.09 -5.96
N PHE A 153 -11.59 0.15 -7.12
CA PHE A 153 -11.42 -0.71 -8.29
C PHE A 153 -10.46 -0.14 -9.32
N TYR A 154 -10.49 1.15 -9.63
CA TYR A 154 -9.73 1.72 -10.74
C TYR A 154 -8.69 2.79 -10.34
N ASN A 155 -8.72 3.30 -9.10
CA ASN A 155 -7.78 4.35 -8.70
C ASN A 155 -6.51 3.74 -8.12
N ASN A 156 -5.54 3.48 -8.97
CA ASN A 156 -4.25 2.86 -8.63
C ASN A 156 -3.28 3.78 -7.85
N LYS A 157 -3.61 5.07 -7.67
CA LYS A 157 -2.82 6.01 -6.88
C LYS A 157 -3.42 6.26 -5.51
N ASP A 158 -4.59 6.91 -5.48
CA ASP A 158 -5.16 7.41 -4.23
C ASP A 158 -5.60 6.30 -3.29
N LEU A 159 -6.19 5.23 -3.85
CA LEU A 159 -6.66 4.12 -3.02
C LEU A 159 -5.54 3.23 -2.53
N ILE A 160 -4.51 3.02 -3.35
CA ILE A 160 -3.32 2.30 -2.89
C ILE A 160 -2.60 3.13 -1.83
N PHE A 161 -2.45 4.44 -2.04
CA PHE A 161 -1.89 5.33 -1.04
C PHE A 161 -2.68 5.33 0.28
N LEU A 162 -4.01 5.43 0.22
CA LEU A 162 -4.88 5.31 1.39
C LEU A 162 -4.67 3.99 2.13
N SER A 163 -4.60 2.89 1.39
CA SER A 163 -4.40 1.55 1.94
C SER A 163 -3.05 1.41 2.64
N ILE A 164 -1.98 1.84 1.98
CA ILE A 164 -0.63 1.84 2.56
C ILE A 164 -0.54 2.82 3.73
N SER A 165 -1.27 3.94 3.70
CA SER A 165 -1.35 4.86 4.84
C SER A 165 -1.96 4.18 6.08
N CYS A 166 -3.00 3.38 5.93
CA CYS A 166 -3.55 2.59 7.04
C CYS A 166 -2.51 1.62 7.62
N ILE A 167 -1.74 0.95 6.75
CA ILE A 167 -0.68 0.05 7.17
C ILE A 167 0.44 0.84 7.87
N PHE A 168 0.84 1.98 7.31
CA PHE A 168 1.83 2.88 7.89
C PHE A 168 1.43 3.33 9.30
N PHE A 169 0.23 3.86 9.50
CA PHE A 169 -0.22 4.31 10.81
C PHE A 169 -0.27 3.17 11.84
N TYR A 170 -0.69 1.99 11.44
CA TYR A 170 -0.66 0.83 12.32
C TYR A 170 0.77 0.48 12.76
N TYR A 171 1.72 0.39 11.82
CA TYR A 171 3.10 0.06 12.14
C TYR A 171 3.85 1.19 12.81
N SER A 172 3.49 2.45 12.57
CA SER A 172 3.98 3.61 13.31
C SER A 172 3.64 3.50 14.80
N ILE A 173 2.38 3.23 15.11
CA ILE A 173 1.93 3.01 16.51
C ILE A 173 2.65 1.79 17.11
N LYS A 174 2.71 0.68 16.38
CA LYS A 174 3.36 -0.55 16.85
C LYS A 174 4.86 -0.37 17.08
N PHE A 175 5.55 0.34 16.19
CA PHE A 175 6.96 0.63 16.30
C PHE A 175 7.25 1.59 17.45
N PHE A 176 6.42 2.59 17.64
CA PHE A 176 6.52 3.51 18.76
C PHE A 176 6.33 2.77 20.11
N GLU A 177 5.30 1.92 20.23
CA GLU A 177 5.05 1.13 21.45
C GLU A 177 6.17 0.12 21.73
N LYS A 178 6.68 -0.53 20.67
CA LYS A 178 7.70 -1.59 20.74
C LYS A 178 8.78 -1.36 19.67
N PRO A 179 9.77 -0.52 19.96
CA PRO A 179 10.83 -0.19 19.01
C PRO A 179 11.84 -1.35 18.88
N LEU A 180 11.40 -2.46 18.28
CA LEU A 180 12.19 -3.63 17.93
C LEU A 180 12.66 -3.54 16.48
N LEU A 181 13.80 -4.16 16.15
CA LEU A 181 14.36 -4.17 14.80
C LEU A 181 13.36 -4.65 13.74
N GLY A 182 12.60 -5.72 14.02
CA GLY A 182 11.58 -6.21 13.10
C GLY A 182 10.48 -5.17 12.79
N ASN A 183 10.05 -4.40 13.80
CA ASN A 183 9.07 -3.33 13.59
C ASN A 183 9.71 -2.15 12.84
N ALA A 184 11.00 -1.85 13.05
CA ALA A 184 11.75 -0.83 12.33
C ALA A 184 11.84 -1.14 10.83
N ILE A 185 12.15 -2.40 10.47
CA ILE A 185 12.21 -2.86 9.08
C ILE A 185 10.85 -2.71 8.39
N ILE A 186 9.77 -3.22 9.01
CA ILE A 186 8.43 -3.14 8.42
C ILE A 186 7.98 -1.68 8.29
N PHE A 187 8.24 -0.85 9.32
CA PHE A 187 7.96 0.58 9.27
C PHE A 187 8.67 1.24 8.08
N ALA A 188 9.98 0.96 7.91
CA ALA A 188 10.78 1.51 6.81
C ALA A 188 10.24 1.10 5.44
N ILE A 189 9.94 -0.18 5.21
CA ILE A 189 9.38 -0.68 3.95
C ILE A 189 8.05 0.00 3.66
N VAL A 190 7.12 0.02 4.62
CA VAL A 190 5.78 0.60 4.40
C VAL A 190 5.84 2.10 4.14
N THR A 191 6.75 2.80 4.82
CA THR A 191 6.97 4.23 4.62
C THR A 191 7.52 4.53 3.23
N SER A 192 8.47 3.73 2.77
CA SER A 192 9.07 3.88 1.43
C SER A 192 8.08 3.56 0.33
N LEU A 193 7.26 2.51 0.48
CA LEU A 193 6.16 2.22 -0.44
C LEU A 193 5.14 3.35 -0.52
N ALA A 194 4.81 3.98 0.63
CA ALA A 194 3.93 5.14 0.64
C ALA A 194 4.54 6.32 -0.14
N PHE A 195 5.85 6.55 0.03
CA PHE A 195 6.59 7.61 -0.66
C PHE A 195 6.68 7.36 -2.17
N ASP A 196 6.94 6.13 -2.59
CA ASP A 196 6.98 5.73 -3.99
C ASP A 196 5.64 6.01 -4.71
N ILE A 197 4.52 5.68 -4.07
CA ILE A 197 3.21 5.94 -4.66
C ILE A 197 2.88 7.43 -4.69
N ARG A 198 3.21 8.17 -3.60
CA ARG A 198 3.01 9.61 -3.51
C ARG A 198 4.09 10.27 -2.68
N ILE A 199 4.81 11.20 -3.28
CA ILE A 199 5.84 12.01 -2.63
C ILE A 199 5.33 12.73 -1.37
N MET A 200 4.01 12.98 -1.28
CA MET A 200 3.38 13.56 -0.10
C MET A 200 3.56 12.73 1.17
N ALA A 201 3.91 11.44 1.04
CA ALA A 201 4.24 10.60 2.20
C ALA A 201 5.48 11.09 3.00
N ILE A 202 6.25 12.02 2.47
CA ILE A 202 7.31 12.70 3.24
C ILE A 202 6.77 13.32 4.53
N ILE A 203 5.51 13.76 4.52
CA ILE A 203 4.82 14.29 5.70
C ILE A 203 4.70 13.23 6.79
N TYR A 204 4.56 11.96 6.42
CA TYR A 204 4.48 10.84 7.38
C TYR A 204 5.80 10.65 8.12
N ILE A 205 6.91 10.69 7.38
CA ILE A 205 8.26 10.59 7.94
C ILE A 205 8.48 11.75 8.91
N PHE A 206 8.23 12.97 8.45
CA PHE A 206 8.39 14.18 9.26
C PHE A 206 7.53 14.13 10.54
N SER A 207 6.23 13.81 10.40
CA SER A 207 5.30 13.74 11.53
C SER A 207 5.70 12.69 12.56
N PHE A 208 6.16 11.52 12.11
CA PHE A 208 6.60 10.46 13.00
C PHE A 208 7.82 10.88 13.82
N TYR A 209 8.86 11.44 13.18
CA TYR A 209 10.07 11.88 13.88
C TYR A 209 9.83 13.13 14.72
N LEU A 210 8.95 14.03 14.31
CA LEU A 210 8.52 15.15 15.13
C LEU A 210 7.83 14.67 16.43
N MET A 211 6.97 13.66 16.32
CA MET A 211 6.33 13.03 17.50
C MET A 211 7.39 12.43 18.45
N LEU A 212 8.46 11.82 17.94
CA LEU A 212 9.56 11.32 18.77
C LEU A 212 10.29 12.46 19.49
N VAL A 213 10.48 13.60 18.83
CA VAL A 213 11.09 14.79 19.47
C VAL A 213 10.22 15.28 20.63
N PHE A 214 8.90 15.39 20.45
CA PHE A 214 8.01 15.76 21.55
C PHE A 214 8.04 14.74 22.69
N HIS A 215 8.03 13.45 22.35
CA HIS A 215 8.11 12.40 23.37
C HIS A 215 9.44 12.42 24.15
N TYR A 216 10.52 12.86 23.53
CA TYR A 216 11.83 13.03 24.23
C TYR A 216 11.75 14.05 25.36
N PHE A 217 10.94 15.11 25.23
CA PHE A 217 10.76 16.07 26.30
C PHE A 217 9.95 15.50 27.48
N ASP A 218 9.06 14.52 27.20
CA ASP A 218 8.25 13.87 28.23
C ASP A 218 9.00 12.72 28.91
N ASP A 219 9.69 11.87 28.15
CA ASP A 219 10.44 10.70 28.63
C ASP A 219 11.79 10.53 27.91
N LYS A 220 12.82 11.17 28.47
CA LYS A 220 14.20 11.07 27.93
C LYS A 220 14.75 9.65 27.94
N ASN A 221 14.43 8.85 28.96
CA ASN A 221 14.97 7.51 29.13
C ASN A 221 14.48 6.56 28.03
N PHE A 222 13.24 6.70 27.61
CA PHE A 222 12.69 5.91 26.51
C PHE A 222 13.54 6.03 25.24
N LEU A 223 13.86 7.25 24.83
CA LEU A 223 14.62 7.50 23.61
C LEU A 223 16.09 7.11 23.74
N ILE A 224 16.75 7.41 24.88
CA ILE A 224 18.17 7.07 25.10
C ILE A 224 18.40 5.57 24.94
N HIS A 225 17.49 4.73 25.40
CA HIS A 225 17.61 3.27 25.27
C HIS A 225 17.20 2.71 23.90
N LYS A 226 16.41 3.44 23.11
CA LYS A 226 15.81 2.93 21.86
C LYS A 226 16.23 3.69 20.60
N TYR A 227 17.02 4.78 20.73
CA TYR A 227 17.40 5.64 19.60
C TYR A 227 18.03 4.88 18.43
N LYS A 228 18.80 3.83 18.71
CA LYS A 228 19.43 3.00 17.66
C LYS A 228 18.42 2.45 16.68
N ASN A 229 17.30 1.90 17.17
CA ASN A 229 16.29 1.32 16.32
C ASN A 229 15.52 2.38 15.50
N PHE A 230 15.34 3.59 16.06
CA PHE A 230 14.75 4.72 15.32
C PHE A 230 15.71 5.24 14.25
N LEU A 231 17.00 5.29 14.53
CA LEU A 231 18.03 5.66 13.55
C LEU A 231 18.11 4.60 12.42
N ILE A 232 18.13 3.31 12.77
CA ILE A 232 18.11 2.22 11.80
C ILE A 232 16.85 2.33 10.91
N ALA A 233 15.68 2.60 11.49
CA ALA A 233 14.47 2.79 10.72
C ALA A 233 14.58 3.94 9.72
N LEU A 234 15.17 5.06 10.11
CA LEU A 234 15.42 6.20 9.22
C LEU A 234 16.34 5.84 8.07
N ILE A 235 17.48 5.21 8.37
CA ILE A 235 18.47 4.77 7.37
C ILE A 235 17.83 3.78 6.40
N LEU A 236 17.09 2.79 6.90
CA LEU A 236 16.39 1.82 6.06
C LEU A 236 15.29 2.48 5.21
N THR A 237 14.58 3.46 5.74
CA THR A 237 13.58 4.21 4.96
C THR A 237 14.25 4.93 3.78
N ILE A 238 15.36 5.61 4.01
CA ILE A 238 16.11 6.28 2.94
C ILE A 238 16.62 5.25 1.93
N PHE A 239 17.19 4.14 2.40
CA PHE A 239 17.66 3.06 1.53
C PHE A 239 16.54 2.49 0.64
N PHE A 240 15.37 2.19 1.20
CA PHE A 240 14.25 1.66 0.42
C PHE A 240 13.61 2.70 -0.51
N ILE A 241 13.63 3.99 -0.17
CA ILE A 241 13.21 5.07 -1.10
C ILE A 241 14.10 5.10 -2.35
N TYR A 242 15.40 4.82 -2.21
CA TYR A 242 16.31 4.73 -3.36
C TYR A 242 16.20 3.42 -4.13
N LEU A 243 15.68 2.36 -3.49
CA LEU A 243 15.54 1.04 -4.10
C LEU A 243 14.26 0.94 -4.95
N PHE A 244 13.18 1.58 -4.52
CA PHE A 244 11.89 1.62 -5.21
C PHE A 244 11.80 2.79 -6.17
#